data_8c72bb33392b679624a650a45c7d93d7
#
_entry.id   8c72bb33392b679624a650a45c7d93d7
#
_cell.length_a   1.000
_cell.length_b   1.000
_cell.length_c   1.000
_cell.angle_alpha   90.00
_cell.angle_beta   90.00
_cell.angle_gamma   90.00
#
_symmetry.space_group_name_H-M   'P 1'
#
loop_
_entity.id
_entity.type
_entity.pdbx_description
1 polymer ?
#
loop_
_entity_poly.entity_id
_entity_poly.type
_entity_poly.pdbx_seq_one_letter_code
_entity_poly.pdbx_strand_id
1 'polypeptide(L)'
;MKRGVSALVATLAFLCATGAVAVAATQIGTDGPDRLSGTVAPDQLYGEAGDDQLLGFSSNDYLEGGPGSDDVEGADGLDLVIAGTGDDDVDAGPGNDVVYAGAGADLVLGGPGADTLFGQADADRLFGGSGNDIVYASDGEDFVDAGSGKDRVYSDEGDVTIDAGPGNDWVIAIGGRVLVDGRDGNDRIRTGPFDDQVTGGFGADSLDSGGGDDTIRVKDKKRDRVECGPGRDTIYADKVDSLIGCEDVHTRGARIG
;
A
#
# COMPACT_ATOMS: atom_id res chain seq x y z
N MET A 1 -45.42 6.00 14.43
CA MET A 1 -44.54 6.78 15.32
C MET A 1 -43.49 5.78 15.86
N LYS A 2 -42.38 5.67 15.18
CA LYS A 2 -41.21 4.94 15.69
C LYS A 2 -40.40 5.93 16.51
N ARG A 3 -40.24 5.66 17.79
CA ARG A 3 -39.38 6.46 18.67
C ARG A 3 -37.94 6.03 18.38
N GLY A 4 -37.12 6.93 17.91
CA GLY A 4 -35.69 6.74 17.83
C GLY A 4 -35.14 6.43 19.22
N VAL A 5 -34.46 5.34 19.35
CA VAL A 5 -33.65 5.02 20.52
C VAL A 5 -32.31 5.67 20.29
N SER A 6 -32.07 6.83 20.96
CA SER A 6 -30.73 7.37 21.05
C SER A 6 -29.86 6.34 21.78
N ALA A 7 -28.89 5.79 21.07
CA ALA A 7 -27.89 4.93 21.67
C ALA A 7 -27.09 5.75 22.68
N LEU A 8 -27.05 5.26 23.90
CA LEU A 8 -26.27 5.84 25.00
C LEU A 8 -24.83 5.36 24.80
N VAL A 9 -23.97 6.25 24.31
CA VAL A 9 -22.52 5.98 24.33
C VAL A 9 -22.10 5.83 25.80
N ALA A 10 -21.81 4.64 26.22
CA ALA A 10 -21.35 4.36 27.57
C ALA A 10 -19.85 4.65 27.67
N THR A 11 -19.49 5.93 27.88
CA THR A 11 -18.12 6.30 28.23
C THR A 11 -17.94 6.00 29.72
N LEU A 12 -17.21 4.94 30.04
CA LEU A 12 -16.81 4.64 31.40
C LEU A 12 -15.52 5.41 31.71
N ALA A 13 -15.64 6.69 32.05
CA ALA A 13 -14.52 7.49 32.51
C ALA A 13 -14.38 7.31 34.05
N PHE A 14 -13.30 6.69 34.47
CA PHE A 14 -12.91 6.67 35.89
C PHE A 14 -12.00 7.86 36.19
N LEU A 15 -12.56 8.91 36.78
CA LEU A 15 -11.78 10.10 37.19
C LEU A 15 -11.11 9.84 38.52
N CYS A 16 -9.79 9.58 38.55
CA CYS A 16 -9.01 9.57 39.75
C CYS A 16 -8.19 10.86 39.82
N ALA A 17 -8.42 11.70 40.84
CA ALA A 17 -7.72 12.95 41.05
C ALA A 17 -6.29 12.69 41.55
N THR A 18 -5.32 13.18 40.82
CA THR A 18 -3.90 13.47 40.98
C THR A 18 -3.04 12.84 39.89
N GLY A 19 -3.00 13.53 38.74
CA GLY A 19 -2.32 13.08 37.53
C GLY A 19 -3.31 12.29 36.65
N ALA A 20 -3.83 12.92 35.61
CA ALA A 20 -4.72 12.25 34.68
C ALA A 20 -3.95 11.11 34.01
N VAL A 21 -4.21 9.88 34.42
CA VAL A 21 -3.85 8.71 33.65
C VAL A 21 -4.89 8.66 32.54
N ALA A 22 -4.47 8.77 31.27
CA ALA A 22 -5.33 8.48 30.15
C ALA A 22 -5.83 7.03 30.30
N VAL A 23 -7.10 6.83 30.17
CA VAL A 23 -7.72 5.50 30.27
C VAL A 23 -8.16 5.10 28.88
N ALA A 24 -7.74 3.93 28.48
CA ALA A 24 -8.19 3.29 27.24
C ALA A 24 -9.72 3.31 27.13
N ALA A 25 -10.24 3.71 25.99
CA ALA A 25 -11.66 3.65 25.68
C ALA A 25 -11.97 2.40 24.85
N THR A 26 -13.15 1.84 25.07
CA THR A 26 -13.78 0.95 24.11
C THR A 26 -15.09 1.61 23.71
N GLN A 27 -15.24 1.89 22.40
CA GLN A 27 -16.47 2.46 21.86
C GLN A 27 -17.00 1.54 20.79
N ILE A 28 -18.31 1.37 20.78
CA ILE A 28 -19.04 0.54 19.81
C ILE A 28 -20.15 1.42 19.23
N GLY A 29 -20.17 1.55 17.91
CA GLY A 29 -21.18 2.27 17.15
C GLY A 29 -22.50 1.55 17.07
N THR A 30 -23.24 1.85 16.05
CA THR A 30 -24.58 1.31 15.76
C THR A 30 -24.66 0.79 14.32
N ASP A 31 -25.84 0.39 13.85
CA ASP A 31 -26.05 0.02 12.44
C ASP A 31 -26.17 1.26 11.50
N GLY A 32 -25.74 2.43 11.88
CA GLY A 32 -25.85 3.66 11.08
C GLY A 32 -24.71 4.61 11.37
N PRO A 33 -24.50 5.66 10.55
CA PRO A 33 -23.33 6.53 10.62
C PRO A 33 -23.03 7.04 12.02
N ASP A 34 -21.85 6.74 12.52
CA ASP A 34 -21.37 7.09 13.85
C ASP A 34 -20.11 7.96 13.81
N ARG A 35 -19.77 8.54 14.95
CA ARG A 35 -18.53 9.29 15.14
C ARG A 35 -17.89 8.83 16.43
N LEU A 36 -16.84 8.05 16.31
CA LEU A 36 -16.11 7.46 17.42
C LEU A 36 -14.77 8.17 17.60
N SER A 37 -14.40 8.45 18.82
CA SER A 37 -13.15 9.16 19.10
C SER A 37 -12.48 8.55 20.32
N GLY A 38 -11.27 8.07 20.11
CA GLY A 38 -10.40 7.55 21.15
C GLY A 38 -9.90 8.62 22.12
N THR A 39 -8.79 8.34 22.75
CA THR A 39 -8.15 9.15 23.76
C THR A 39 -6.63 9.28 23.46
N VAL A 40 -5.82 9.59 24.44
CA VAL A 40 -4.35 9.52 24.33
C VAL A 40 -3.79 8.21 24.90
N ALA A 41 -4.61 7.21 25.12
CA ALA A 41 -4.25 5.87 25.58
C ALA A 41 -4.73 4.83 24.55
N PRO A 42 -4.17 3.62 24.55
CA PRO A 42 -4.61 2.59 23.61
C PRO A 42 -6.11 2.31 23.67
N ASP A 43 -6.79 2.46 22.56
CA ASP A 43 -8.25 2.40 22.46
C ASP A 43 -8.73 1.24 21.56
N GLN A 44 -10.01 0.94 21.63
CA GLN A 44 -10.69 0.02 20.73
C GLN A 44 -11.98 0.68 20.22
N LEU A 45 -12.04 0.96 18.92
CA LEU A 45 -13.19 1.59 18.28
C LEU A 45 -13.79 0.61 17.26
N TYR A 46 -15.08 0.41 17.34
CA TYR A 46 -15.85 -0.47 16.46
C TYR A 46 -16.99 0.33 15.84
N GLY A 47 -16.95 0.59 14.52
CA GLY A 47 -18.01 1.33 13.80
C GLY A 47 -19.30 0.54 13.73
N GLU A 48 -19.23 -0.76 13.57
CA GLU A 48 -20.31 -1.70 13.30
C GLU A 48 -20.77 -1.59 11.83
N ALA A 49 -21.84 -0.89 11.51
CA ALA A 49 -22.32 -0.74 10.14
C ALA A 49 -22.81 0.68 9.87
N GLY A 50 -22.57 1.16 8.68
CA GLY A 50 -22.89 2.54 8.30
C GLY A 50 -21.63 3.25 7.86
N ASP A 51 -21.74 4.44 7.33
CA ASP A 51 -20.59 5.25 6.94
C ASP A 51 -20.05 5.96 8.18
N ASP A 52 -19.02 5.39 8.80
CA ASP A 52 -18.55 5.78 10.12
C ASP A 52 -17.30 6.66 10.06
N GLN A 53 -17.05 7.40 11.13
CA GLN A 53 -15.80 8.13 11.33
C GLN A 53 -15.14 7.70 12.63
N LEU A 54 -13.92 7.12 12.51
CA LEU A 54 -13.12 6.63 13.62
C LEU A 54 -11.83 7.45 13.75
N LEU A 55 -11.52 7.92 14.96
CA LEU A 55 -10.32 8.70 15.25
C LEU A 55 -9.61 8.14 16.48
N GLY A 56 -8.43 7.54 16.29
CA GLY A 56 -7.62 6.93 17.35
C GLY A 56 -6.94 7.96 18.25
N PHE A 57 -6.30 8.99 17.72
CA PHE A 57 -5.47 10.05 18.29
C PHE A 57 -4.03 9.63 18.57
N SER A 58 -3.75 9.04 19.70
CA SER A 58 -2.38 8.71 20.09
C SER A 58 -2.31 7.42 20.86
N SER A 59 -1.20 6.74 20.77
CA SER A 59 -0.97 5.39 21.27
C SER A 59 -1.45 4.32 20.30
N ASN A 60 -1.25 3.06 20.66
CA ASN A 60 -1.52 1.95 19.76
C ASN A 60 -2.99 1.56 19.84
N ASP A 61 -3.74 1.85 18.81
CA ASP A 61 -5.18 1.71 18.76
C ASP A 61 -5.62 0.52 17.91
N TYR A 62 -6.81 0.03 18.17
CA TYR A 62 -7.54 -0.92 17.33
C TYR A 62 -8.78 -0.22 16.78
N LEU A 63 -8.86 -0.12 15.47
CA LEU A 63 -9.93 0.56 14.75
C LEU A 63 -10.57 -0.41 13.76
N GLU A 64 -11.88 -0.63 13.88
CA GLU A 64 -12.65 -1.50 12.99
C GLU A 64 -13.86 -0.71 12.47
N GLY A 65 -13.87 -0.40 11.15
CA GLY A 65 -14.95 0.33 10.48
C GLY A 65 -16.20 -0.55 10.37
N GLY A 66 -16.10 -1.60 9.63
CA GLY A 66 -17.18 -2.57 9.41
C GLY A 66 -17.76 -2.49 8.01
N PRO A 67 -19.06 -2.75 7.82
CA PRO A 67 -19.73 -2.51 6.54
C PRO A 67 -20.17 -1.04 6.36
N GLY A 68 -19.69 -0.37 5.36
CA GLY A 68 -20.00 1.02 5.04
C GLY A 68 -18.83 1.67 4.32
N SER A 69 -18.92 2.95 4.02
CA SER A 69 -17.77 3.71 3.54
C SER A 69 -17.25 4.54 4.69
N ASP A 70 -16.15 4.05 5.29
CA ASP A 70 -15.66 4.52 6.56
C ASP A 70 -14.48 5.49 6.39
N ASP A 71 -14.36 6.47 7.29
CA ASP A 71 -13.25 7.41 7.40
C ASP A 71 -12.48 7.11 8.69
N VAL A 72 -11.27 6.52 8.57
CA VAL A 72 -10.52 5.98 9.70
C VAL A 72 -9.16 6.67 9.81
N GLU A 73 -8.92 7.34 10.92
CA GLU A 73 -7.67 8.02 11.24
C GLU A 73 -7.03 7.37 12.49
N GLY A 74 -5.88 6.68 12.32
CA GLY A 74 -5.10 6.09 13.43
C GLY A 74 -4.38 7.15 14.23
N ALA A 75 -3.70 8.04 13.55
CA ALA A 75 -2.83 9.11 14.05
C ALA A 75 -1.53 8.56 14.71
N ASP A 76 -1.05 9.10 15.85
CA ASP A 76 0.25 8.69 16.41
C ASP A 76 0.17 7.32 17.10
N GLY A 77 0.83 6.29 16.61
CA GLY A 77 0.77 4.99 17.30
C GLY A 77 1.44 3.83 16.59
N LEU A 78 1.13 2.64 17.04
CA LEU A 78 1.30 1.41 16.28
C LEU A 78 -0.11 0.84 16.15
N ASP A 79 -0.80 1.26 15.11
CA ASP A 79 -2.22 1.06 15.01
C ASP A 79 -2.57 -0.19 14.19
N LEU A 80 -3.68 -0.79 14.53
CA LEU A 80 -4.29 -1.86 13.76
C LEU A 80 -5.64 -1.39 13.25
N VAL A 81 -5.72 -1.18 11.94
CA VAL A 81 -6.93 -0.75 11.26
C VAL A 81 -7.50 -1.90 10.43
N ILE A 82 -8.79 -2.14 10.56
CA ILE A 82 -9.59 -3.05 9.74
C ILE A 82 -10.76 -2.21 9.21
N ALA A 83 -10.64 -1.70 7.98
CA ALA A 83 -11.67 -0.81 7.44
C ALA A 83 -12.96 -1.58 7.15
N GLY A 84 -12.92 -2.62 6.34
CA GLY A 84 -14.05 -3.54 6.29
C GLY A 84 -14.62 -3.81 4.91
N THR A 85 -15.84 -3.42 4.66
CA THR A 85 -16.46 -3.54 3.34
C THR A 85 -17.12 -2.24 2.92
N GLY A 86 -16.86 -1.78 1.74
CA GLY A 86 -17.30 -0.51 1.17
C GLY A 86 -16.08 0.27 0.72
N ASP A 87 -16.27 1.45 0.16
CA ASP A 87 -15.15 2.26 -0.31
C ASP A 87 -14.65 3.11 0.87
N ASP A 88 -13.54 2.68 1.48
CA ASP A 88 -13.03 3.24 2.73
C ASP A 88 -11.86 4.22 2.50
N ASP A 89 -11.71 5.20 3.41
CA ASP A 89 -10.61 6.16 3.45
C ASP A 89 -9.84 6.01 4.77
N VAL A 90 -8.60 5.50 4.69
CA VAL A 90 -7.78 5.18 5.86
C VAL A 90 -6.50 6.00 5.87
N ASP A 91 -6.29 6.79 6.92
CA ASP A 91 -5.00 7.42 7.26
C ASP A 91 -4.47 6.80 8.55
N ALA A 92 -3.50 5.88 8.44
CA ALA A 92 -2.92 5.23 9.61
C ALA A 92 -2.08 6.20 10.45
N GLY A 93 -1.36 7.11 9.80
CA GLY A 93 -0.61 8.17 10.47
C GLY A 93 0.84 7.80 10.80
N PRO A 94 1.48 8.55 11.72
CA PRO A 94 2.84 8.22 12.14
C PRO A 94 2.90 7.00 13.05
N GLY A 95 3.56 5.95 12.59
CA GLY A 95 3.70 4.72 13.37
C GLY A 95 4.33 3.61 12.58
N ASN A 96 4.28 2.39 13.07
CA ASN A 96 4.49 1.21 12.24
C ASN A 96 3.16 0.45 12.26
N ASP A 97 2.33 0.75 11.31
CA ASP A 97 0.92 0.44 11.35
C ASP A 97 0.59 -0.81 10.52
N VAL A 98 -0.55 -1.40 10.82
CA VAL A 98 -1.08 -2.52 10.05
C VAL A 98 -2.50 -2.17 9.61
N VAL A 99 -2.71 -2.12 8.29
CA VAL A 99 -4.00 -1.77 7.70
C VAL A 99 -4.51 -2.93 6.85
N TYR A 100 -5.73 -3.34 7.11
CA TYR A 100 -6.53 -4.20 6.25
C TYR A 100 -7.67 -3.34 5.67
N ALA A 101 -7.58 -2.99 4.39
CA ALA A 101 -8.59 -2.18 3.72
C ALA A 101 -9.91 -2.98 3.58
N GLY A 102 -9.88 -4.03 2.82
CA GLY A 102 -11.02 -4.95 2.82
C GLY A 102 -11.62 -5.21 1.45
N ALA A 103 -12.90 -4.99 1.31
CA ALA A 103 -13.58 -5.14 0.04
C ALA A 103 -14.25 -3.83 -0.36
N GLY A 104 -13.93 -3.33 -1.53
CA GLY A 104 -14.33 -2.04 -2.05
C GLY A 104 -13.12 -1.31 -2.63
N ALA A 105 -13.34 -0.15 -3.22
CA ALA A 105 -12.26 0.63 -3.81
C ALA A 105 -11.69 1.60 -2.78
N ASP A 106 -10.67 1.16 -2.06
CA ASP A 106 -10.18 1.82 -0.87
C ASP A 106 -9.03 2.80 -1.14
N LEU A 107 -8.92 3.82 -0.30
CA LEU A 107 -7.77 4.69 -0.21
C LEU A 107 -7.06 4.47 1.12
N VAL A 108 -5.78 4.03 1.07
CA VAL A 108 -4.99 3.76 2.26
C VAL A 108 -3.71 4.57 2.25
N LEU A 109 -3.49 5.33 3.29
CA LEU A 109 -2.26 6.06 3.59
C LEU A 109 -1.60 5.42 4.83
N GLY A 110 -0.41 4.80 4.67
CA GLY A 110 0.38 4.28 5.79
C GLY A 110 0.99 5.41 6.61
N GLY A 111 1.66 6.33 5.94
CA GLY A 111 2.24 7.51 6.58
C GLY A 111 3.74 7.39 6.88
N PRO A 112 4.22 8.06 7.92
CA PRO A 112 5.61 7.90 8.36
C PRO A 112 5.77 6.67 9.26
N GLY A 113 6.57 5.67 8.84
CA GLY A 113 6.77 4.48 9.65
C GLY A 113 7.20 3.29 8.80
N ALA A 114 7.15 2.11 9.37
CA ALA A 114 7.35 0.88 8.62
C ALA A 114 6.04 0.10 8.63
N ASP A 115 5.22 0.38 7.63
CA ASP A 115 3.83 0.00 7.62
C ASP A 115 3.58 -1.31 6.86
N THR A 116 2.48 -1.96 7.17
CA THR A 116 2.02 -3.14 6.43
C THR A 116 0.58 -2.93 5.96
N LEU A 117 0.41 -2.80 4.65
CA LEU A 117 -0.86 -2.49 4.01
C LEU A 117 -1.37 -3.69 3.22
N PHE A 118 -2.64 -4.02 3.40
CA PHE A 118 -3.34 -5.06 2.66
C PHE A 118 -4.56 -4.41 1.97
N GLY A 119 -4.54 -4.30 0.62
CA GLY A 119 -5.69 -3.84 -0.18
C GLY A 119 -6.84 -4.83 -0.08
N GLN A 120 -6.58 -6.05 -0.38
CA GLN A 120 -7.47 -7.21 -0.45
C GLN A 120 -8.28 -7.25 -1.75
N ALA A 121 -9.51 -6.77 -1.81
CA ALA A 121 -10.37 -7.01 -2.97
C ALA A 121 -10.93 -5.71 -3.57
N ASP A 122 -11.09 -5.71 -4.89
CA ASP A 122 -11.46 -4.57 -5.70
C ASP A 122 -10.28 -3.59 -5.93
N ALA A 123 -10.51 -2.43 -6.53
CA ALA A 123 -9.44 -1.57 -7.06
C ALA A 123 -8.97 -0.53 -6.05
N ASP A 124 -7.84 -0.76 -5.42
CA ASP A 124 -7.34 0.03 -4.32
C ASP A 124 -6.26 1.06 -4.70
N ARG A 125 -6.09 2.05 -3.83
CA ARG A 125 -5.01 3.02 -3.88
C ARG A 125 -4.24 2.99 -2.57
N LEU A 126 -3.03 2.42 -2.63
CA LEU A 126 -2.20 2.15 -1.46
C LEU A 126 -0.95 3.02 -1.48
N PHE A 127 -0.75 3.81 -0.45
CA PHE A 127 0.40 4.69 -0.28
C PHE A 127 1.16 4.29 0.99
N GLY A 128 2.38 3.74 0.84
CA GLY A 128 3.21 3.37 1.98
C GLY A 128 3.68 4.58 2.78
N GLY A 129 4.26 5.56 2.09
CA GLY A 129 4.69 6.81 2.70
C GLY A 129 6.19 6.89 2.91
N SER A 130 6.64 7.05 4.13
CA SER A 130 8.07 7.06 4.41
C SER A 130 8.45 5.99 5.42
N GLY A 131 9.44 5.17 5.08
CA GLY A 131 9.86 4.07 5.94
C GLY A 131 10.22 2.84 5.15
N ASN A 132 10.11 1.66 5.75
CA ASN A 132 10.35 0.43 4.98
C ASN A 132 9.06 -0.39 5.01
N ASP A 133 8.24 -0.16 4.02
CA ASP A 133 6.86 -0.60 3.99
C ASP A 133 6.68 -1.96 3.33
N ILE A 134 5.60 -2.62 3.66
CA ILE A 134 5.17 -3.86 3.02
C ILE A 134 3.75 -3.67 2.51
N VAL A 135 3.57 -3.75 1.19
CA VAL A 135 2.27 -3.56 0.56
C VAL A 135 1.86 -4.84 -0.16
N TYR A 136 0.67 -5.32 0.15
CA TYR A 136 -0.02 -6.41 -0.53
C TYR A 136 -1.23 -5.81 -1.26
N ALA A 137 -1.14 -5.66 -2.58
CA ALA A 137 -2.23 -5.13 -3.39
C ALA A 137 -3.39 -6.14 -3.50
N SER A 138 -3.05 -7.41 -3.75
CA SER A 138 -3.98 -8.55 -3.86
C SER A 138 -4.86 -8.48 -5.11
N ASP A 139 -6.20 -8.62 -4.99
CA ASP A 139 -7.12 -8.73 -6.13
C ASP A 139 -7.63 -7.35 -6.56
N GLY A 140 -7.39 -6.89 -7.77
CA GLY A 140 -7.93 -5.62 -8.25
C GLY A 140 -7.18 -5.03 -9.43
N GLU A 141 -7.61 -3.85 -9.86
CA GLU A 141 -6.82 -2.96 -10.70
C GLU A 141 -6.18 -1.90 -9.80
N ASP A 142 -5.10 -2.26 -9.10
CA ASP A 142 -4.57 -1.48 -8.00
C ASP A 142 -3.56 -0.42 -8.43
N PHE A 143 -3.46 0.61 -7.59
CA PHE A 143 -2.39 1.59 -7.63
C PHE A 143 -1.61 1.57 -6.32
N VAL A 144 -0.30 1.34 -6.41
CA VAL A 144 0.61 1.37 -5.28
C VAL A 144 1.68 2.44 -5.47
N ASP A 145 1.81 3.33 -4.50
CA ASP A 145 2.97 4.20 -4.31
C ASP A 145 3.63 3.80 -2.99
N ALA A 146 4.73 3.05 -3.07
CA ALA A 146 5.36 2.54 -1.85
C ALA A 146 6.06 3.64 -1.04
N GLY A 147 6.43 4.74 -1.72
CA GLY A 147 7.00 5.90 -1.07
C GLY A 147 8.52 5.84 -0.93
N SER A 148 9.05 6.28 0.20
CA SER A 148 10.50 6.32 0.38
C SER A 148 10.99 5.32 1.41
N GLY A 149 11.97 4.50 1.04
CA GLY A 149 12.47 3.51 1.98
C GLY A 149 13.08 2.28 1.33
N LYS A 150 12.93 1.16 1.97
CA LYS A 150 13.25 -0.15 1.37
C LYS A 150 12.00 -0.99 1.41
N ASP A 151 11.23 -0.82 0.40
CA ASP A 151 9.86 -1.27 0.40
C ASP A 151 9.73 -2.67 -0.23
N ARG A 152 8.65 -3.33 0.11
CA ARG A 152 8.28 -4.61 -0.49
C ARG A 152 6.85 -4.52 -0.98
N VAL A 153 6.67 -4.72 -2.28
CA VAL A 153 5.35 -4.72 -2.90
C VAL A 153 5.06 -6.09 -3.48
N TYR A 154 3.89 -6.62 -3.17
CA TYR A 154 3.39 -7.89 -3.64
C TYR A 154 2.02 -7.68 -4.30
N SER A 155 1.88 -8.19 -5.55
CA SER A 155 0.61 -8.28 -6.26
C SER A 155 0.57 -9.63 -6.99
N ASP A 156 -0.38 -10.45 -6.68
CA ASP A 156 -0.51 -11.82 -7.19
C ASP A 156 -1.72 -12.02 -8.10
N GLU A 157 -2.68 -11.12 -8.09
CA GLU A 157 -3.84 -11.12 -9.00
C GLU A 157 -4.14 -9.69 -9.52
N GLY A 158 -4.87 -9.55 -10.63
CA GLY A 158 -5.26 -8.28 -11.24
C GLY A 158 -4.16 -7.52 -11.99
N ASP A 159 -4.56 -6.45 -12.66
CA ASP A 159 -3.64 -5.50 -13.30
C ASP A 159 -3.17 -4.50 -12.22
N VAL A 160 -1.88 -4.16 -12.17
CA VAL A 160 -1.37 -3.26 -11.13
C VAL A 160 -0.44 -2.18 -11.68
N THR A 161 -0.54 -0.98 -11.10
CA THR A 161 0.43 0.11 -11.32
C THR A 161 1.20 0.37 -10.05
N ILE A 162 2.53 0.26 -10.11
CA ILE A 162 3.43 0.38 -8.96
C ILE A 162 4.46 1.48 -9.20
N ASP A 163 4.53 2.44 -8.30
CA ASP A 163 5.66 3.34 -8.10
C ASP A 163 6.39 2.87 -6.82
N ALA A 164 7.59 2.30 -6.98
CA ALA A 164 8.33 1.79 -5.82
C ALA A 164 8.99 2.91 -5.01
N GLY A 165 9.29 4.04 -5.67
CA GLY A 165 9.83 5.22 -5.01
C GLY A 165 11.35 5.20 -4.78
N PRO A 166 11.87 6.19 -4.04
CA PRO A 166 13.28 6.22 -3.70
C PRO A 166 13.65 5.17 -2.66
N GLY A 167 14.48 4.19 -3.03
CA GLY A 167 14.90 3.15 -2.10
C GLY A 167 15.73 2.06 -2.70
N ASN A 168 15.82 0.92 -2.04
CA ASN A 168 16.29 -0.31 -2.69
C ASN A 168 15.18 -1.34 -2.50
N ASP A 169 14.28 -1.35 -3.43
CA ASP A 169 12.96 -1.94 -3.28
C ASP A 169 12.86 -3.35 -3.84
N TRP A 170 11.87 -4.05 -3.39
CA TRP A 170 11.58 -5.40 -3.85
C TRP A 170 10.12 -5.51 -4.28
N VAL A 171 9.90 -5.61 -5.59
CA VAL A 171 8.59 -5.75 -6.20
C VAL A 171 8.44 -7.17 -6.76
N ILE A 172 7.36 -7.84 -6.39
CA ILE A 172 6.89 -9.09 -6.99
C ILE A 172 5.43 -8.89 -7.40
N ALA A 173 5.21 -8.69 -8.69
CA ALA A 173 3.88 -8.50 -9.26
C ALA A 173 3.68 -9.51 -10.39
N ILE A 174 2.97 -10.59 -10.13
CA ILE A 174 2.87 -11.75 -11.02
C ILE A 174 1.45 -12.04 -11.54
N GLY A 175 0.48 -11.28 -11.06
CA GLY A 175 -0.89 -11.27 -11.56
C GLY A 175 -0.99 -10.50 -12.88
N GLY A 176 -2.04 -10.24 -13.48
CA GLY A 176 -2.33 -9.42 -14.66
C GLY A 176 -1.19 -8.63 -15.33
N ARG A 177 -1.50 -7.56 -16.00
CA ARG A 177 -0.51 -6.66 -16.60
C ARG A 177 0.05 -5.71 -15.56
N VAL A 178 1.36 -5.59 -15.52
CA VAL A 178 2.09 -4.77 -14.56
C VAL A 178 2.68 -3.54 -15.25
N LEU A 179 2.44 -2.38 -14.64
CA LEU A 179 3.20 -1.16 -14.91
C LEU A 179 4.01 -0.82 -13.66
N VAL A 180 5.34 -0.98 -13.70
CA VAL A 180 6.18 -0.70 -12.53
C VAL A 180 7.32 0.25 -12.87
N ASP A 181 7.58 1.20 -11.94
CA ASP A 181 8.72 2.10 -11.93
C ASP A 181 9.48 1.93 -10.60
N GLY A 182 10.74 1.46 -10.67
CA GLY A 182 11.61 1.29 -9.51
C GLY A 182 12.12 2.61 -8.93
N ARG A 183 12.21 3.68 -9.77
CA ARG A 183 12.69 5.03 -9.41
C ARG A 183 14.19 5.06 -9.07
N ASP A 184 14.53 5.56 -7.86
CA ASP A 184 15.91 5.75 -7.42
C ASP A 184 16.31 4.61 -6.48
N GLY A 185 17.32 3.81 -6.83
CA GLY A 185 17.76 2.76 -5.93
C GLY A 185 18.42 1.59 -6.63
N ASN A 186 18.66 0.51 -5.89
CA ASN A 186 19.08 -0.74 -6.52
C ASN A 186 17.96 -1.77 -6.28
N ASP A 187 17.08 -1.82 -7.25
CA ASP A 187 15.79 -2.47 -7.09
C ASP A 187 15.79 -3.91 -7.60
N ARG A 188 14.90 -4.69 -7.04
CA ARG A 188 14.60 -6.03 -7.52
C ARG A 188 13.15 -6.09 -7.92
N ILE A 189 12.92 -6.26 -9.23
CA ILE A 189 11.58 -6.28 -9.78
C ILE A 189 11.37 -7.61 -10.49
N ARG A 190 10.30 -8.28 -10.16
CA ARG A 190 9.84 -9.47 -10.86
C ARG A 190 8.39 -9.31 -11.24
N THR A 191 8.10 -9.48 -12.55
CA THR A 191 6.73 -9.51 -13.06
C THR A 191 6.31 -10.91 -13.54
N GLY A 192 5.14 -11.02 -14.12
CA GLY A 192 4.46 -12.28 -14.37
C GLY A 192 4.47 -12.75 -15.83
N PRO A 193 3.42 -13.47 -16.28
CA PRO A 193 3.35 -14.04 -17.62
C PRO A 193 2.57 -13.18 -18.63
N PHE A 194 2.35 -11.92 -18.36
CA PHE A 194 1.57 -10.99 -19.19
C PHE A 194 2.48 -9.95 -19.85
N ASP A 195 1.93 -9.15 -20.76
CA ASP A 195 2.68 -8.08 -21.43
C ASP A 195 2.87 -6.90 -20.48
N ASP A 196 4.05 -6.81 -19.87
CA ASP A 196 4.38 -5.90 -18.78
C ASP A 196 5.19 -4.68 -19.23
N GLN A 197 5.13 -3.62 -18.44
CA GLN A 197 5.97 -2.44 -18.61
C GLN A 197 6.81 -2.24 -17.34
N VAL A 198 8.13 -2.42 -17.47
CA VAL A 198 9.05 -2.38 -16.36
C VAL A 198 10.09 -1.27 -16.56
N THR A 199 10.19 -0.36 -15.62
CA THR A 199 11.25 0.64 -15.56
C THR A 199 12.10 0.37 -14.32
N GLY A 200 13.41 0.15 -14.48
CA GLY A 200 14.32 -0.01 -13.34
C GLY A 200 14.53 1.30 -12.59
N GLY A 201 14.76 2.39 -13.35
CA GLY A 201 15.02 3.69 -12.76
C GLY A 201 16.50 4.05 -12.71
N PHE A 202 16.94 4.72 -11.64
CA PHE A 202 18.34 5.03 -11.41
C PHE A 202 18.94 4.06 -10.42
N GLY A 203 19.97 3.31 -10.83
CA GLY A 203 20.63 2.41 -9.90
C GLY A 203 21.27 1.22 -10.55
N ALA A 204 21.50 0.18 -9.78
CA ALA A 204 21.96 -1.10 -10.30
C ALA A 204 20.90 -2.17 -10.04
N ASP A 205 20.00 -2.28 -11.01
CA ASP A 205 18.74 -2.99 -10.83
C ASP A 205 18.80 -4.45 -11.28
N SER A 206 17.91 -5.25 -10.76
CA SER A 206 17.74 -6.64 -11.14
C SER A 206 16.28 -6.90 -11.51
N LEU A 207 16.02 -7.05 -12.80
CA LEU A 207 14.69 -7.24 -13.35
C LEU A 207 14.52 -8.65 -13.93
N ASP A 208 13.37 -9.26 -13.67
CA ASP A 208 12.90 -10.50 -14.28
C ASP A 208 11.46 -10.23 -14.75
N SER A 209 11.27 -9.99 -16.05
CA SER A 209 9.97 -9.61 -16.57
C SER A 209 9.03 -10.78 -16.84
N GLY A 210 9.53 -12.01 -16.67
CA GLY A 210 8.66 -13.18 -16.76
C GLY A 210 8.39 -13.63 -18.18
N GLY A 211 7.16 -13.65 -18.58
CA GLY A 211 6.78 -14.01 -19.95
C GLY A 211 5.70 -13.05 -20.47
N GLY A 212 5.51 -13.00 -21.77
CA GLY A 212 4.70 -11.98 -22.43
C GLY A 212 5.56 -11.15 -23.36
N ASP A 213 4.97 -10.23 -24.10
CA ASP A 213 5.71 -9.30 -24.96
C ASP A 213 6.00 -8.02 -24.15
N ASP A 214 7.11 -8.00 -23.42
CA ASP A 214 7.41 -7.00 -22.42
C ASP A 214 8.08 -5.73 -22.96
N THR A 215 7.91 -4.62 -22.25
CA THR A 215 8.64 -3.37 -22.51
C THR A 215 9.45 -2.97 -21.29
N ILE A 216 10.79 -3.01 -21.41
CA ILE A 216 11.71 -2.80 -20.29
C ILE A 216 12.58 -1.57 -20.51
N ARG A 217 12.77 -0.73 -19.49
CA ARG A 217 13.61 0.48 -19.50
C ARG A 217 14.59 0.49 -18.34
N VAL A 218 15.91 0.42 -18.65
CA VAL A 218 17.01 0.41 -17.66
C VAL A 218 18.16 1.34 -18.09
N LYS A 219 17.84 2.53 -18.58
CA LYS A 219 18.80 3.40 -19.26
C LYS A 219 19.25 4.55 -18.36
N ASP A 220 20.21 4.33 -17.50
CA ASP A 220 20.70 5.28 -16.52
C ASP A 220 22.24 5.39 -16.44
N LYS A 221 22.99 4.54 -17.20
CA LYS A 221 24.45 4.38 -17.25
C LYS A 221 25.03 3.59 -16.07
N LYS A 222 24.19 2.97 -15.27
CA LYS A 222 24.58 1.98 -14.28
C LYS A 222 24.53 0.59 -14.91
N ARG A 223 24.89 -0.40 -14.14
CA ARG A 223 24.91 -1.76 -14.63
C ARG A 223 23.72 -2.52 -14.07
N ASP A 224 22.78 -2.80 -14.94
CA ASP A 224 21.58 -3.56 -14.61
C ASP A 224 21.71 -5.01 -15.06
N ARG A 225 20.96 -5.86 -14.39
CA ARG A 225 20.76 -7.25 -14.77
C ARG A 225 19.29 -7.43 -15.15
N VAL A 226 19.05 -7.82 -16.40
CA VAL A 226 17.71 -8.04 -16.92
C VAL A 226 17.58 -9.44 -17.49
N GLU A 227 16.59 -10.18 -17.02
CA GLU A 227 16.08 -11.41 -17.62
C GLU A 227 14.72 -11.10 -18.23
N CYS A 228 14.61 -11.17 -19.57
CA CYS A 228 13.36 -10.83 -20.27
C CYS A 228 12.37 -12.01 -20.32
N GLY A 229 12.87 -13.23 -20.33
CA GLY A 229 12.04 -14.44 -20.31
C GLY A 229 11.50 -14.86 -21.67
N PRO A 230 10.41 -15.63 -21.73
CA PRO A 230 9.75 -16.03 -22.95
C PRO A 230 8.79 -15.00 -23.50
N GLY A 231 8.98 -14.56 -24.74
CA GLY A 231 8.14 -13.59 -25.41
C GLY A 231 8.88 -12.86 -26.51
N ARG A 232 8.37 -11.77 -26.97
CA ARG A 232 9.07 -10.84 -27.83
C ARG A 232 9.27 -9.51 -27.11
N ASP A 233 10.39 -9.39 -26.44
CA ASP A 233 10.63 -8.31 -25.51
C ASP A 233 11.35 -7.14 -26.17
N THR A 234 10.92 -5.93 -25.82
CA THR A 234 11.52 -4.67 -26.25
C THR A 234 12.24 -4.04 -25.08
N ILE A 235 13.58 -3.94 -25.16
CA ILE A 235 14.40 -3.39 -24.09
C ILE A 235 15.15 -2.12 -24.51
N TYR A 236 15.07 -1.09 -23.65
CA TYR A 236 15.87 0.13 -23.74
C TYR A 236 16.94 0.10 -22.65
N ALA A 237 18.20 -0.23 -23.05
CA ALA A 237 19.29 -0.50 -22.13
C ALA A 237 20.54 0.31 -22.44
N ASP A 238 21.49 0.31 -21.55
CA ASP A 238 22.86 0.82 -21.76
C ASP A 238 23.82 -0.32 -22.14
N LYS A 239 25.01 0.01 -22.60
CA LYS A 239 26.01 -0.99 -23.02
C LYS A 239 26.64 -1.75 -21.85
N VAL A 240 26.45 -1.25 -20.64
CA VAL A 240 27.02 -1.83 -19.42
C VAL A 240 26.12 -2.89 -18.83
N ASP A 241 24.86 -2.98 -19.27
CA ASP A 241 23.86 -3.87 -18.74
C ASP A 241 24.07 -5.33 -19.16
N SER A 242 23.59 -6.23 -18.33
CA SER A 242 23.62 -7.66 -18.55
C SER A 242 22.23 -8.17 -18.90
N LEU A 243 22.02 -8.49 -20.17
CA LEU A 243 20.74 -8.88 -20.72
C LEU A 243 20.71 -10.37 -21.03
N ILE A 244 19.63 -11.06 -20.65
CA ILE A 244 19.44 -12.49 -20.83
C ILE A 244 18.04 -12.72 -21.42
N GLY A 245 17.97 -13.41 -22.57
CA GLY A 245 16.69 -13.75 -23.22
C GLY A 245 15.94 -12.56 -23.78
N CYS A 246 16.62 -11.49 -24.19
CA CYS A 246 15.99 -10.27 -24.71
C CYS A 246 16.17 -10.19 -26.25
N GLU A 247 15.09 -9.96 -27.01
CA GLU A 247 15.08 -10.04 -28.48
C GLU A 247 15.32 -8.70 -29.15
N ASP A 248 14.53 -7.67 -28.82
CA ASP A 248 14.57 -6.34 -29.48
C ASP A 248 15.29 -5.31 -28.59
N VAL A 249 16.61 -5.22 -28.75
CA VAL A 249 17.49 -4.45 -27.84
C VAL A 249 17.85 -3.09 -28.43
N HIS A 250 17.39 -2.04 -27.79
CA HIS A 250 17.68 -0.64 -28.13
C HIS A 250 18.77 -0.02 -27.24
N THR A 251 20.05 -0.13 -27.66
CA THR A 251 21.16 0.54 -26.97
C THR A 251 21.54 1.83 -27.69
N ARG A 252 21.70 2.97 -27.00
CA ARG A 252 22.30 4.18 -27.59
C ARG A 252 23.78 3.98 -27.80
N GLY A 253 24.24 4.09 -29.10
CA GLY A 253 25.65 4.28 -29.39
C GLY A 253 26.14 3.55 -30.64
N ALA A 254 25.49 3.69 -31.79
CA ALA A 254 26.18 3.70 -33.06
C ALA A 254 25.74 4.95 -33.84
N ARG A 255 26.57 6.01 -33.83
CA ARG A 255 26.59 6.86 -35.00
C ARG A 255 27.06 5.95 -36.12
N ILE A 256 26.18 5.63 -37.04
CA ILE A 256 26.57 5.14 -38.36
C ILE A 256 27.28 6.29 -38.98
N GLY A 257 28.64 6.19 -39.12
CA GLY A 257 29.47 7.06 -39.91
C GLY A 257 29.34 6.66 -41.39
#